data_a6d9f2e4555b1a64c451c8f6db11587f
#
_entry.id   a6d9f2e4555b1a64c451c8f6db11587f
#
_cell.length_a   1.000
_cell.length_b   1.000
_cell.length_c   1.000
_cell.angle_alpha   90.00
_cell.angle_beta   90.00
_cell.angle_gamma   90.00
#
_symmetry.space_group_name_H-M   'P 1'
#
loop_
_entity.id
_entity.type
_entity.pdbx_description
1 polymer ?
#
loop_
_entity_poly.entity_id
_entity_poly.type
_entity_poly.pdbx_seq_one_letter_code
_entity_poly.pdbx_strand_id
1 'polypeptide(L)'
;MPAPPSGAAPIAEAIGVSKRYGATVALSDVSLRVMAGESHALVGRNGAGKSTLVGVLTGLREPDSGEIRFAGAPAPPVADRESWRSRVACVYQHSTIIPELTVAENLFVNRQPTRRGFIDWGVLRREAREVLDRWNVAVSENMRAGDLRVEARQLVEIARALSYGARFIILDEPTAQLDGDEIKRLFRQMRRLQAQGVTFLFISHHLQEVYEVCQTVTVLRDARRILTAEAADLPKDRLIEAMTGEQVSFDFADAAGRTPPRDAPVALEVADLAGDDFANVSFTVRRGEIVGVSGATSSGRVGVAEAVAGLAPYRAGAIRIDGKTLPSGDVPAALDLGVGCVPKSRHRQGLVLTQSIADNVIMPIARALGPIGFIAPARRAAAAGHAIDTLGVVTQGPEQLVSDLSGGNQQKVVMGRALAGRPSVLVLMDPTAGVDVKSKEALLRVVENTRAEGRAILVASGELEDLRACDRVLVMRHGAIVAEHKAGWTDNELVASIEGI
;
A
#
# COMPACT_ATOMS: atom_id res chain seq x y z
N MET A 1 -20.63 -14.11 -8.29
CA MET A 1 -21.55 -13.06 -7.80
C MET A 1 -22.57 -12.78 -8.89
N PRO A 2 -23.84 -12.48 -8.61
CA PRO A 2 -24.79 -12.17 -9.67
C PRO A 2 -24.36 -10.89 -10.38
N ALA A 3 -24.37 -10.90 -11.71
CA ALA A 3 -24.22 -9.71 -12.54
C ALA A 3 -25.29 -8.67 -12.16
N PRO A 4 -24.99 -7.36 -12.25
CA PRO A 4 -26.01 -6.33 -12.04
C PRO A 4 -27.19 -6.57 -12.99
N PRO A 5 -28.43 -6.29 -12.57
CA PRO A 5 -29.59 -6.49 -13.42
C PRO A 5 -29.42 -5.64 -14.70
N SER A 6 -29.48 -6.28 -15.85
CA SER A 6 -29.46 -5.63 -17.15
C SER A 6 -30.67 -4.68 -17.23
N GLY A 7 -30.41 -3.35 -17.13
CA GLY A 7 -31.43 -2.30 -17.12
C GLY A 7 -31.37 -1.33 -15.94
N ALA A 8 -30.44 -1.50 -14.99
CA ALA A 8 -30.25 -0.52 -13.91
C ALA A 8 -29.74 0.82 -14.50
N ALA A 9 -30.32 1.94 -14.07
CA ALA A 9 -29.83 3.26 -14.42
C ALA A 9 -28.50 3.56 -13.71
N PRO A 10 -27.56 4.30 -14.31
CA PRO A 10 -26.33 4.71 -13.64
C PRO A 10 -26.63 5.60 -12.44
N ILE A 11 -25.96 5.33 -11.32
CA ILE A 11 -26.08 6.18 -10.12
C ILE A 11 -25.24 7.45 -10.25
N ALA A 12 -24.11 7.38 -10.95
CA ALA A 12 -23.21 8.51 -11.22
C ALA A 12 -22.60 8.39 -12.62
N GLU A 13 -22.53 9.52 -13.33
CA GLU A 13 -21.91 9.62 -14.63
C GLU A 13 -21.03 10.89 -14.68
N ALA A 14 -19.85 10.74 -15.24
CA ALA A 14 -19.04 11.82 -15.76
C ALA A 14 -19.07 11.71 -17.28
N ILE A 15 -19.37 12.79 -17.99
CA ILE A 15 -19.55 12.79 -19.45
C ILE A 15 -18.63 13.84 -20.04
N GLY A 16 -17.60 13.41 -20.79
CA GLY A 16 -16.67 14.30 -21.49
C GLY A 16 -15.91 15.28 -20.59
N VAL A 17 -15.62 14.87 -19.34
CA VAL A 17 -15.04 15.75 -18.33
C VAL A 17 -13.58 16.06 -18.64
N SER A 18 -13.26 17.36 -18.70
CA SER A 18 -11.88 17.86 -18.82
C SER A 18 -11.55 18.80 -17.69
N LYS A 19 -10.27 18.78 -17.24
CA LYS A 19 -9.74 19.66 -16.19
C LYS A 19 -8.27 19.94 -16.38
N ARG A 20 -7.90 21.22 -16.25
CA ARG A 20 -6.51 21.69 -16.33
C ARG A 20 -6.13 22.48 -15.07
N TYR A 21 -4.85 22.44 -14.73
CA TYR A 21 -4.23 23.26 -13.70
C TYR A 21 -3.01 23.96 -14.31
N GLY A 22 -3.18 25.19 -14.71
CA GLY A 22 -2.16 25.89 -15.47
C GLY A 22 -1.81 25.17 -16.77
N ALA A 23 -0.56 24.78 -16.94
CA ALA A 23 -0.10 24.02 -18.11
C ALA A 23 -0.43 22.52 -18.04
N THR A 24 -0.75 21.99 -16.87
CA THR A 24 -0.97 20.55 -16.66
C THR A 24 -2.40 20.16 -17.01
N VAL A 25 -2.58 19.19 -17.93
CA VAL A 25 -3.86 18.56 -18.23
C VAL A 25 -4.05 17.42 -17.23
N ALA A 26 -5.05 17.56 -16.35
CA ALA A 26 -5.34 16.53 -15.33
C ALA A 26 -6.44 15.57 -15.77
N LEU A 27 -7.39 16.02 -16.61
CA LEU A 27 -8.40 15.19 -17.27
C LEU A 27 -8.60 15.72 -18.68
N SER A 28 -8.76 14.85 -19.67
CA SER A 28 -8.99 15.15 -21.08
C SER A 28 -10.09 14.25 -21.62
N ASP A 29 -11.31 14.78 -21.75
CA ASP A 29 -12.48 14.10 -22.31
C ASP A 29 -12.78 12.75 -21.62
N VAL A 30 -12.76 12.74 -20.27
CA VAL A 30 -12.98 11.54 -19.49
C VAL A 30 -14.46 11.29 -19.28
N SER A 31 -14.92 10.11 -19.68
CA SER A 31 -16.28 9.62 -19.39
C SER A 31 -16.21 8.39 -18.50
N LEU A 32 -16.99 8.40 -17.42
CA LEU A 32 -17.14 7.29 -16.46
C LEU A 32 -18.62 7.09 -16.20
N ARG A 33 -19.07 5.83 -16.15
CA ARG A 33 -20.43 5.47 -15.78
C ARG A 33 -20.37 4.41 -14.69
N VAL A 34 -21.02 4.66 -13.56
CA VAL A 34 -21.10 3.75 -12.42
C VAL A 34 -22.55 3.31 -12.26
N MET A 35 -22.80 2.00 -12.34
CA MET A 35 -24.15 1.46 -12.25
C MET A 35 -24.61 1.34 -10.80
N ALA A 36 -25.94 1.48 -10.57
CA ALA A 36 -26.49 1.34 -9.23
C ALA A 36 -26.27 -0.08 -8.68
N GLY A 37 -25.78 -0.19 -7.45
CA GLY A 37 -25.55 -1.47 -6.77
C GLY A 37 -24.25 -2.19 -7.14
N GLU A 38 -23.39 -1.62 -7.97
CA GLU A 38 -22.07 -2.20 -8.28
C GLU A 38 -20.95 -1.67 -7.38
N SER A 39 -19.85 -2.41 -7.32
CA SER A 39 -18.54 -1.89 -6.94
C SER A 39 -17.72 -1.72 -8.22
N HIS A 40 -17.39 -0.48 -8.55
CA HIS A 40 -16.67 -0.09 -9.76
C HIS A 40 -15.25 0.31 -9.38
N ALA A 41 -14.25 -0.34 -9.96
CA ALA A 41 -12.86 0.04 -9.74
C ALA A 41 -12.43 1.20 -10.65
N LEU A 42 -11.76 2.20 -10.09
CA LEU A 42 -11.06 3.24 -10.84
C LEU A 42 -9.56 3.08 -10.60
N VAL A 43 -8.86 2.58 -11.60
CA VAL A 43 -7.43 2.27 -11.51
C VAL A 43 -6.60 3.12 -12.47
N GLY A 44 -5.30 3.17 -12.23
CA GLY A 44 -4.35 3.93 -13.05
C GLY A 44 -3.15 4.36 -12.23
N ARG A 45 -2.07 4.76 -12.90
CA ARG A 45 -0.84 5.23 -12.25
C ARG A 45 -1.06 6.50 -11.45
N ASN A 46 -0.10 6.82 -10.56
CA ASN A 46 -0.07 8.11 -9.89
C ASN A 46 0.05 9.23 -10.96
N GLY A 47 -0.77 10.28 -10.81
CA GLY A 47 -0.87 11.34 -11.82
C GLY A 47 -1.81 11.05 -13.00
N ALA A 48 -2.45 9.88 -13.08
CA ALA A 48 -3.39 9.55 -14.18
C ALA A 48 -4.69 10.35 -14.18
N GLY A 49 -4.95 11.15 -13.14
CA GLY A 49 -6.16 11.99 -13.04
C GLY A 49 -7.21 11.46 -12.06
N LYS A 50 -7.01 10.33 -11.39
CA LYS A 50 -7.99 9.71 -10.47
C LYS A 50 -8.50 10.69 -9.41
N SER A 51 -7.62 11.30 -8.62
CA SER A 51 -8.00 12.24 -7.55
C SER A 51 -8.64 13.52 -8.08
N THR A 52 -8.33 13.92 -9.33
CA THR A 52 -9.01 15.04 -10.00
C THR A 52 -10.44 14.65 -10.36
N LEU A 53 -10.65 13.45 -10.92
CA LEU A 53 -11.98 12.93 -11.23
C LEU A 53 -12.83 12.77 -9.96
N VAL A 54 -12.25 12.25 -8.87
CA VAL A 54 -12.92 12.21 -7.56
C VAL A 54 -13.31 13.59 -7.09
N GLY A 55 -12.42 14.58 -7.18
CA GLY A 55 -12.72 15.96 -6.81
C GLY A 55 -13.87 16.57 -7.60
N VAL A 56 -14.01 16.19 -8.89
CA VAL A 56 -15.13 16.61 -9.74
C VAL A 56 -16.41 15.85 -9.36
N LEU A 57 -16.35 14.53 -9.17
CA LEU A 57 -17.49 13.69 -8.77
C LEU A 57 -18.03 14.02 -7.37
N THR A 58 -17.24 14.64 -6.51
CA THR A 58 -17.64 15.07 -5.14
C THR A 58 -18.00 16.55 -5.05
N GLY A 59 -17.98 17.27 -6.17
CA GLY A 59 -18.26 18.71 -6.20
C GLY A 59 -17.21 19.58 -5.50
N LEU A 60 -16.04 19.04 -5.18
CA LEU A 60 -14.93 19.82 -4.62
C LEU A 60 -14.23 20.65 -5.68
N ARG A 61 -14.39 20.27 -6.94
CA ARG A 61 -13.80 20.93 -8.11
C ARG A 61 -14.80 20.98 -9.24
N GLU A 62 -14.85 22.13 -9.94
CA GLU A 62 -15.63 22.25 -11.16
C GLU A 62 -14.80 21.75 -12.35
N PRO A 63 -15.39 21.00 -13.29
CA PRO A 63 -14.76 20.66 -14.55
C PRO A 63 -14.64 21.92 -15.43
N ASP A 64 -13.66 21.96 -16.32
CA ASP A 64 -13.53 23.04 -17.30
C ASP A 64 -14.47 22.80 -18.51
N SER A 65 -14.80 21.52 -18.79
CA SER A 65 -15.83 21.09 -19.73
C SER A 65 -16.38 19.72 -19.37
N GLY A 66 -17.51 19.36 -19.97
CA GLY A 66 -18.24 18.14 -19.65
C GLY A 66 -19.25 18.34 -18.51
N GLU A 67 -19.92 17.27 -18.11
CA GLU A 67 -20.95 17.33 -17.09
C GLU A 67 -20.91 16.12 -16.16
N ILE A 68 -21.45 16.29 -14.95
CA ILE A 68 -21.69 15.22 -13.97
C ILE A 68 -23.20 15.03 -13.81
N ARG A 69 -23.64 13.79 -13.76
CA ARG A 69 -25.03 13.42 -13.50
C ARG A 69 -25.12 12.41 -12.37
N PHE A 70 -26.16 12.50 -11.57
CA PHE A 70 -26.53 11.54 -10.55
C PHE A 70 -27.95 11.01 -10.80
N ALA A 71 -28.10 9.70 -10.96
CA ALA A 71 -29.37 9.06 -11.32
C ALA A 71 -30.05 9.75 -12.51
N GLY A 72 -29.29 10.12 -13.53
CA GLY A 72 -29.76 10.78 -14.74
C GLY A 72 -29.99 12.29 -14.61
N ALA A 73 -30.01 12.86 -13.41
CA ALA A 73 -30.16 14.30 -13.19
C ALA A 73 -28.80 15.02 -13.16
N PRO A 74 -28.68 16.25 -13.66
CA PRO A 74 -27.46 17.05 -13.54
C PRO A 74 -27.01 17.18 -12.06
N ALA A 75 -25.70 17.26 -11.85
CA ALA A 75 -25.14 17.49 -10.53
C ALA A 75 -25.64 18.84 -9.94
N PRO A 76 -25.79 18.95 -8.60
CA PRO A 76 -26.14 20.20 -7.97
C PRO A 76 -25.08 21.30 -8.21
N PRO A 77 -25.42 22.59 -8.10
CA PRO A 77 -24.43 23.66 -8.05
C PRO A 77 -23.38 23.38 -6.95
N VAL A 78 -22.11 23.71 -7.20
CA VAL A 78 -21.02 23.44 -6.25
C VAL A 78 -21.24 24.10 -4.88
N ALA A 79 -21.97 25.22 -4.82
CA ALA A 79 -22.32 25.90 -3.59
C ALA A 79 -23.35 25.13 -2.72
N ASP A 80 -24.15 24.25 -3.32
CA ASP A 80 -25.17 23.46 -2.60
C ASP A 80 -24.56 22.19 -1.99
N ARG A 81 -23.82 22.36 -0.91
CA ARG A 81 -23.11 21.28 -0.21
C ARG A 81 -24.03 20.22 0.39
N GLU A 82 -25.25 20.57 0.75
CA GLU A 82 -26.22 19.63 1.33
C GLU A 82 -26.70 18.63 0.26
N SER A 83 -27.09 19.14 -0.91
CA SER A 83 -27.46 18.27 -2.04
C SER A 83 -26.34 17.39 -2.52
N TRP A 84 -25.07 17.84 -2.48
CA TRP A 84 -23.93 17.00 -2.79
C TRP A 84 -23.77 15.86 -1.79
N ARG A 85 -23.81 16.16 -0.47
CA ARG A 85 -23.66 15.16 0.59
C ARG A 85 -24.73 14.07 0.57
N SER A 86 -25.93 14.38 0.10
CA SER A 86 -27.01 13.40 -0.04
C SER A 86 -26.84 12.47 -1.25
N ARG A 87 -25.99 12.81 -2.22
CA ARG A 87 -25.76 12.03 -3.46
C ARG A 87 -24.49 11.20 -3.41
N VAL A 88 -23.38 11.79 -2.98
CA VAL A 88 -22.06 11.19 -3.01
C VAL A 88 -21.27 11.53 -1.75
N ALA A 89 -20.50 10.57 -1.28
CA ALA A 89 -19.48 10.82 -0.27
C ALA A 89 -18.18 10.14 -0.64
N CYS A 90 -17.07 10.68 -0.13
CA CYS A 90 -15.74 10.10 -0.30
C CYS A 90 -15.13 9.79 1.06
N VAL A 91 -14.66 8.56 1.22
CA VAL A 91 -13.75 8.15 2.28
C VAL A 91 -12.36 8.24 1.71
N TYR A 92 -11.59 9.19 2.19
CA TYR A 92 -10.25 9.49 1.69
C TYR A 92 -9.20 8.58 2.30
N GLN A 93 -8.05 8.47 1.66
CA GLN A 93 -6.86 7.77 2.16
C GLN A 93 -6.45 8.25 3.57
N HIS A 94 -6.55 9.56 3.84
CA HIS A 94 -6.41 10.12 5.17
C HIS A 94 -7.80 10.32 5.78
N SER A 95 -8.05 9.67 6.91
CA SER A 95 -9.33 9.73 7.60
C SER A 95 -9.73 11.17 7.95
N THR A 96 -11.00 11.49 7.71
CA THR A 96 -11.62 12.77 8.07
C THR A 96 -12.30 12.73 9.45
N ILE A 97 -12.10 11.65 10.20
CA ILE A 97 -12.54 11.52 11.59
C ILE A 97 -11.70 12.44 12.48
N ILE A 98 -12.36 13.14 13.37
CA ILE A 98 -11.71 13.97 14.39
C ILE A 98 -11.41 13.07 15.59
N PRO A 99 -10.13 12.76 15.87
CA PRO A 99 -9.76 11.75 16.87
C PRO A 99 -10.18 12.09 18.31
N GLU A 100 -10.25 13.39 18.63
CA GLU A 100 -10.60 13.91 19.97
C GLU A 100 -12.08 13.78 20.29
N LEU A 101 -12.93 13.69 19.26
CA LEU A 101 -14.38 13.56 19.41
C LEU A 101 -14.81 12.10 19.56
N THR A 102 -15.99 11.89 20.14
CA THR A 102 -16.63 10.59 20.17
C THR A 102 -17.13 10.17 18.78
N VAL A 103 -17.47 8.90 18.62
CA VAL A 103 -18.10 8.37 17.40
C VAL A 103 -19.41 9.10 17.11
N ALA A 104 -20.25 9.34 18.12
CA ALA A 104 -21.49 10.09 17.95
C ALA A 104 -21.26 11.52 17.44
N GLU A 105 -20.31 12.24 18.01
CA GLU A 105 -19.96 13.58 17.56
C GLU A 105 -19.43 13.60 16.12
N ASN A 106 -18.60 12.62 15.75
CA ASN A 106 -18.11 12.47 14.37
C ASN A 106 -19.23 12.16 13.37
N LEU A 107 -20.21 11.33 13.74
CA LEU A 107 -21.37 11.02 12.88
C LEU A 107 -22.22 12.25 12.61
N PHE A 108 -22.34 13.16 13.59
CA PHE A 108 -23.22 14.32 13.53
C PHE A 108 -22.48 15.67 13.47
N VAL A 109 -21.23 15.69 13.06
CA VAL A 109 -20.50 16.94 12.84
C VAL A 109 -21.29 17.88 11.93
N ASN A 110 -21.48 19.14 12.40
CA ASN A 110 -22.25 20.21 11.74
C ASN A 110 -23.75 19.94 11.58
N ARG A 111 -24.33 18.95 12.30
CA ARG A 111 -25.78 18.68 12.33
C ARG A 111 -26.22 18.11 13.68
N GLN A 112 -25.54 18.51 14.74
CA GLN A 112 -25.88 18.07 16.09
C GLN A 112 -27.34 18.45 16.39
N PRO A 113 -28.16 17.53 16.92
CA PRO A 113 -29.51 17.85 17.36
C PRO A 113 -29.43 18.86 18.49
N THR A 114 -30.27 19.91 18.39
CA THR A 114 -30.28 21.00 19.38
C THR A 114 -31.64 21.13 20.03
N ARG A 115 -31.62 21.47 21.32
CA ARG A 115 -32.81 21.83 22.09
C ARG A 115 -32.56 23.15 22.81
N ARG A 116 -33.39 24.15 22.53
CA ARG A 116 -33.28 25.50 23.08
C ARG A 116 -31.91 26.15 22.87
N GLY A 117 -31.26 25.90 21.73
CA GLY A 117 -29.94 26.44 21.37
C GLY A 117 -28.72 25.68 21.93
N PHE A 118 -28.94 24.61 22.70
CA PHE A 118 -27.88 23.73 23.20
C PHE A 118 -27.92 22.35 22.52
N ILE A 119 -26.78 21.68 22.42
CA ILE A 119 -26.72 20.31 21.87
C ILE A 119 -27.49 19.37 22.82
N ASP A 120 -28.42 18.59 22.25
CA ASP A 120 -29.10 17.52 22.97
C ASP A 120 -28.30 16.24 22.89
N TRP A 121 -27.41 16.07 23.87
CA TRP A 121 -26.50 14.91 23.94
C TRP A 121 -27.21 13.56 24.06
N GLY A 122 -28.43 13.55 24.64
CA GLY A 122 -29.22 12.34 24.76
C GLY A 122 -29.76 11.89 23.40
N VAL A 123 -30.28 12.84 22.63
CA VAL A 123 -30.76 12.60 21.27
C VAL A 123 -29.59 12.22 20.37
N LEU A 124 -28.47 12.96 20.44
CA LEU A 124 -27.28 12.70 19.63
C LEU A 124 -26.78 11.25 19.75
N ARG A 125 -26.63 10.78 21.00
CA ARG A 125 -26.16 9.39 21.25
C ARG A 125 -27.14 8.33 20.77
N ARG A 126 -28.46 8.55 21.00
CA ARG A 126 -29.48 7.62 20.54
C ARG A 126 -29.49 7.51 19.00
N GLU A 127 -29.53 8.65 18.31
CA GLU A 127 -29.50 8.66 16.84
C GLU A 127 -28.20 8.08 16.28
N ALA A 128 -27.06 8.36 16.94
CA ALA A 128 -25.78 7.74 16.55
C ALA A 128 -25.84 6.22 16.69
N ARG A 129 -26.41 5.69 17.79
CA ARG A 129 -26.58 4.25 17.97
C ARG A 129 -27.46 3.66 16.87
N GLU A 130 -28.57 4.30 16.53
CA GLU A 130 -29.47 3.87 15.46
C GLU A 130 -28.76 3.82 14.08
N VAL A 131 -27.90 4.81 13.78
CA VAL A 131 -27.10 4.82 12.55
C VAL A 131 -26.10 3.65 12.54
N LEU A 132 -25.37 3.44 13.64
CA LEU A 132 -24.39 2.36 13.74
C LEU A 132 -25.06 0.98 13.62
N ASP A 133 -26.20 0.78 14.29
CA ASP A 133 -26.94 -0.47 14.22
C ASP A 133 -27.52 -0.74 12.82
N ARG A 134 -28.10 0.30 12.19
CA ARG A 134 -28.64 0.20 10.82
C ARG A 134 -27.58 -0.27 9.83
N TRP A 135 -26.35 0.21 9.95
CA TRP A 135 -25.28 -0.12 9.03
C TRP A 135 -24.33 -1.21 9.57
N ASN A 136 -24.71 -1.82 10.70
CA ASN A 136 -23.98 -2.92 11.32
C ASN A 136 -22.50 -2.59 11.60
N VAL A 137 -22.27 -1.39 12.16
CA VAL A 137 -20.94 -0.95 12.60
C VAL A 137 -20.80 -1.22 14.10
N ALA A 138 -19.99 -2.22 14.43
CA ALA A 138 -19.86 -2.74 15.80
C ALA A 138 -18.89 -1.90 16.65
N VAL A 139 -19.24 -0.62 16.87
CA VAL A 139 -18.49 0.29 17.75
C VAL A 139 -19.46 1.01 18.70
N SER A 140 -18.95 1.47 19.86
CA SER A 140 -19.76 2.29 20.76
C SER A 140 -19.80 3.75 20.30
N GLU A 141 -20.99 4.35 20.32
CA GLU A 141 -21.20 5.75 20.00
C GLU A 141 -20.48 6.71 20.98
N ASN A 142 -20.16 6.23 22.19
CA ASN A 142 -19.46 7.00 23.22
C ASN A 142 -17.93 6.85 23.17
N MET A 143 -17.40 5.91 22.36
CA MET A 143 -15.95 5.70 22.22
C MET A 143 -15.30 6.90 21.54
N ARG A 144 -14.12 7.31 22.00
CA ARG A 144 -13.31 8.30 21.28
C ARG A 144 -12.88 7.72 19.94
N ALA A 145 -13.03 8.51 18.90
CA ALA A 145 -12.73 8.04 17.55
C ALA A 145 -11.22 7.78 17.34
N GLY A 146 -10.37 8.44 18.13
CA GLY A 146 -8.93 8.19 18.18
C GLY A 146 -8.54 6.79 18.65
N ASP A 147 -9.37 6.17 19.49
CA ASP A 147 -9.12 4.84 20.07
C ASP A 147 -9.58 3.69 19.13
N LEU A 148 -10.29 4.03 18.06
CA LEU A 148 -10.73 3.07 17.06
C LEU A 148 -9.56 2.58 16.19
N ARG A 149 -9.59 1.30 15.80
CA ARG A 149 -8.73 0.78 14.73
C ARG A 149 -9.04 1.48 13.41
N VAL A 150 -8.10 1.46 12.48
CA VAL A 150 -8.22 2.14 11.17
C VAL A 150 -9.46 1.68 10.41
N GLU A 151 -9.70 0.37 10.34
CA GLU A 151 -10.89 -0.24 9.73
C GLU A 151 -12.19 0.32 10.34
N ALA A 152 -12.27 0.36 11.66
CA ALA A 152 -13.47 0.85 12.36
C ALA A 152 -13.72 2.34 12.10
N ARG A 153 -12.67 3.16 11.98
CA ARG A 153 -12.80 4.57 11.58
C ARG A 153 -13.40 4.71 10.18
N GLN A 154 -12.93 3.90 9.22
CA GLN A 154 -13.48 3.90 7.85
C GLN A 154 -14.96 3.50 7.85
N LEU A 155 -15.35 2.49 8.63
CA LEU A 155 -16.76 2.09 8.75
C LEU A 155 -17.61 3.20 9.37
N VAL A 156 -17.09 3.97 10.32
CA VAL A 156 -17.78 5.15 10.88
C VAL A 156 -17.91 6.24 9.82
N GLU A 157 -16.90 6.48 8.97
CA GLU A 157 -16.99 7.44 7.86
C GLU A 157 -18.04 7.03 6.82
N ILE A 158 -18.09 5.74 6.46
CA ILE A 158 -19.13 5.20 5.58
C ILE A 158 -20.51 5.37 6.23
N ALA A 159 -20.67 5.01 7.50
CA ALA A 159 -21.94 5.18 8.23
C ALA A 159 -22.37 6.65 8.29
N ARG A 160 -21.44 7.58 8.52
CA ARG A 160 -21.67 9.02 8.46
C ARG A 160 -22.19 9.43 7.08
N ALA A 161 -21.56 8.99 6.00
CA ALA A 161 -21.97 9.26 4.63
C ALA A 161 -23.40 8.75 4.34
N LEU A 162 -23.67 7.50 4.71
CA LEU A 162 -24.97 6.86 4.54
C LEU A 162 -26.07 7.55 5.36
N SER A 163 -25.73 8.15 6.50
CA SER A 163 -26.67 8.90 7.34
C SER A 163 -27.09 10.26 6.75
N TYR A 164 -26.34 10.78 5.77
CA TYR A 164 -26.76 11.93 4.94
C TYR A 164 -27.65 11.53 3.76
N GLY A 165 -27.87 10.23 3.55
CA GLY A 165 -28.67 9.70 2.44
C GLY A 165 -27.86 9.28 1.22
N ALA A 166 -26.56 9.49 1.20
CA ALA A 166 -25.70 9.05 0.08
C ALA A 166 -25.84 7.55 -0.15
N ARG A 167 -25.90 7.15 -1.41
CA ARG A 167 -25.89 5.75 -1.86
C ARG A 167 -24.73 5.47 -2.81
N PHE A 168 -24.00 6.49 -3.20
CA PHE A 168 -22.76 6.39 -3.97
C PHE A 168 -21.59 6.81 -3.09
N ILE A 169 -20.72 5.86 -2.77
CA ILE A 169 -19.58 6.03 -1.88
C ILE A 169 -18.29 5.81 -2.67
N ILE A 170 -17.42 6.79 -2.65
CA ILE A 170 -16.07 6.69 -3.21
C ILE A 170 -15.12 6.28 -2.08
N LEU A 171 -14.35 5.22 -2.29
CA LEU A 171 -13.31 4.73 -1.37
C LEU A 171 -11.96 4.96 -2.03
N ASP A 172 -11.17 5.88 -1.49
CA ASP A 172 -9.85 6.24 -2.04
C ASP A 172 -8.75 5.55 -1.24
N GLU A 173 -8.18 4.48 -1.82
CA GLU A 173 -7.16 3.60 -1.23
C GLU A 173 -7.50 3.12 0.19
N PRO A 174 -8.69 2.53 0.41
CA PRO A 174 -9.16 2.24 1.76
C PRO A 174 -8.36 1.15 2.48
N THR A 175 -7.57 0.37 1.77
CA THR A 175 -6.82 -0.78 2.29
C THR A 175 -5.36 -0.48 2.61
N ALA A 176 -4.86 0.70 2.24
CA ALA A 176 -3.43 1.06 2.33
C ALA A 176 -2.81 0.96 3.75
N GLN A 177 -3.64 1.00 4.80
CA GLN A 177 -3.20 0.94 6.21
C GLN A 177 -3.75 -0.29 6.94
N LEU A 178 -4.46 -1.19 6.25
CA LEU A 178 -5.12 -2.35 6.84
C LEU A 178 -4.26 -3.61 6.71
N ASP A 179 -4.40 -4.51 7.66
CA ASP A 179 -3.89 -5.88 7.53
C ASP A 179 -4.87 -6.77 6.74
N GLY A 180 -4.42 -8.00 6.40
CA GLY A 180 -5.22 -8.91 5.57
C GLY A 180 -6.59 -9.27 6.16
N ASP A 181 -6.69 -9.40 7.50
CA ASP A 181 -7.95 -9.72 8.16
C ASP A 181 -8.87 -8.50 8.23
N GLU A 182 -8.31 -7.31 8.39
CA GLU A 182 -9.04 -6.04 8.33
C GLU A 182 -9.60 -5.80 6.92
N ILE A 183 -8.81 -6.08 5.88
CA ILE A 183 -9.26 -6.03 4.47
C ILE A 183 -10.43 -6.98 4.24
N LYS A 184 -10.33 -8.24 4.68
CA LYS A 184 -11.40 -9.23 4.56
C LYS A 184 -12.69 -8.77 5.28
N ARG A 185 -12.56 -8.11 6.44
CA ARG A 185 -13.72 -7.54 7.17
C ARG A 185 -14.35 -6.37 6.42
N LEU A 186 -13.53 -5.45 5.92
CA LEU A 186 -13.99 -4.32 5.10
C LEU A 186 -14.76 -4.80 3.86
N PHE A 187 -14.20 -5.77 3.12
CA PHE A 187 -14.84 -6.31 1.91
C PHE A 187 -16.15 -7.04 2.23
N ARG A 188 -16.23 -7.78 3.35
CA ARG A 188 -17.51 -8.36 3.79
C ARG A 188 -18.54 -7.29 4.08
N GLN A 189 -18.15 -6.19 4.71
CA GLN A 189 -19.06 -5.08 4.98
C GLN A 189 -19.49 -4.36 3.71
N MET A 190 -18.57 -4.12 2.77
CA MET A 190 -18.90 -3.57 1.45
C MET A 190 -19.94 -4.44 0.71
N ARG A 191 -19.76 -5.76 0.67
CA ARG A 191 -20.72 -6.67 0.04
C ARG A 191 -22.11 -6.61 0.71
N ARG A 192 -22.17 -6.48 2.05
CA ARG A 192 -23.45 -6.29 2.78
C ARG A 192 -24.13 -4.97 2.44
N LEU A 193 -23.38 -3.88 2.40
CA LEU A 193 -23.90 -2.57 2.04
C LEU A 193 -24.36 -2.54 0.57
N GLN A 194 -23.63 -3.18 -0.32
CA GLN A 194 -23.98 -3.34 -1.72
C GLN A 194 -25.31 -4.10 -1.89
N ALA A 195 -25.53 -5.15 -1.12
CA ALA A 195 -26.81 -5.87 -1.08
C ALA A 195 -27.98 -5.01 -0.56
N GLN A 196 -27.67 -3.90 0.14
CA GLN A 196 -28.65 -2.89 0.60
C GLN A 196 -28.78 -1.71 -0.38
N GLY A 197 -28.22 -1.82 -1.59
CA GLY A 197 -28.30 -0.81 -2.65
C GLY A 197 -27.26 0.31 -2.55
N VAL A 198 -26.19 0.14 -1.77
CA VAL A 198 -25.05 1.07 -1.78
C VAL A 198 -24.15 0.72 -2.97
N THR A 199 -23.67 1.75 -3.65
CA THR A 199 -22.76 1.64 -4.80
C THR A 199 -21.39 2.18 -4.41
N PHE A 200 -20.34 1.51 -4.85
CA PHE A 200 -18.98 1.91 -4.54
C PHE A 200 -18.18 2.26 -5.80
N LEU A 201 -17.43 3.36 -5.73
CA LEU A 201 -16.29 3.61 -6.61
C LEU A 201 -15.03 3.35 -5.80
N PHE A 202 -14.34 2.27 -6.11
CA PHE A 202 -13.20 1.74 -5.38
C PHE A 202 -11.91 2.14 -6.09
N ILE A 203 -11.07 2.95 -5.46
CA ILE A 203 -9.79 3.37 -6.00
C ILE A 203 -8.72 2.59 -5.27
N SER A 204 -7.98 1.77 -6.00
CA SER A 204 -6.86 0.99 -5.47
C SER A 204 -5.80 0.80 -6.56
N HIS A 205 -4.58 0.63 -6.13
CA HIS A 205 -3.49 0.16 -6.98
C HIS A 205 -3.20 -1.34 -6.75
N HIS A 206 -3.86 -1.96 -5.77
CA HIS A 206 -3.77 -3.39 -5.49
C HIS A 206 -4.75 -4.17 -6.37
N LEU A 207 -4.24 -4.75 -7.45
CA LEU A 207 -5.10 -5.42 -8.45
C LEU A 207 -5.86 -6.61 -7.88
N GLN A 208 -5.28 -7.35 -6.93
CA GLN A 208 -5.98 -8.48 -6.28
C GLN A 208 -7.27 -8.04 -5.61
N GLU A 209 -7.25 -6.90 -4.91
CA GLU A 209 -8.43 -6.31 -4.27
C GLU A 209 -9.50 -5.92 -5.28
N VAL A 210 -9.07 -5.36 -6.43
CA VAL A 210 -9.97 -4.99 -7.52
C VAL A 210 -10.74 -6.22 -8.03
N TYR A 211 -10.05 -7.33 -8.28
CA TYR A 211 -10.67 -8.58 -8.72
C TYR A 211 -11.53 -9.23 -7.65
N GLU A 212 -11.22 -9.02 -6.36
CA GLU A 212 -11.99 -9.59 -5.27
C GLU A 212 -13.32 -8.89 -5.03
N VAL A 213 -13.37 -7.54 -5.14
CA VAL A 213 -14.52 -6.77 -4.65
C VAL A 213 -15.27 -5.99 -5.73
N CYS A 214 -14.68 -5.79 -6.94
CA CYS A 214 -15.27 -5.00 -7.99
C CYS A 214 -15.83 -5.86 -9.14
N GLN A 215 -16.92 -5.40 -9.74
CA GLN A 215 -17.54 -6.01 -10.93
C GLN A 215 -17.02 -5.37 -12.21
N THR A 216 -16.83 -4.06 -12.21
CA THR A 216 -16.38 -3.27 -13.35
C THR A 216 -15.09 -2.55 -13.03
N VAL A 217 -14.21 -2.40 -14.01
CA VAL A 217 -12.94 -1.67 -13.91
C VAL A 217 -12.86 -0.61 -14.98
N THR A 218 -12.55 0.63 -14.59
CA THR A 218 -12.16 1.71 -15.52
C THR A 218 -10.71 2.07 -15.30
N VAL A 219 -9.94 2.12 -16.38
CA VAL A 219 -8.52 2.49 -16.36
C VAL A 219 -8.36 3.92 -16.84
N LEU A 220 -7.71 4.75 -16.02
CA LEU A 220 -7.20 6.07 -16.41
C LEU A 220 -5.68 6.01 -16.62
N ARG A 221 -5.23 6.65 -17.71
CA ARG A 221 -3.81 6.87 -18.02
C ARG A 221 -3.65 8.18 -18.78
N ASP A 222 -2.65 8.96 -18.40
CA ASP A 222 -2.29 10.21 -19.08
C ASP A 222 -3.49 11.15 -19.26
N ALA A 223 -4.25 11.35 -18.16
CA ALA A 223 -5.46 12.16 -18.10
C ALA A 223 -6.64 11.67 -18.97
N ARG A 224 -6.62 10.45 -19.50
CA ARG A 224 -7.65 9.88 -20.37
C ARG A 224 -8.16 8.55 -19.84
N ARG A 225 -9.41 8.22 -20.19
CA ARG A 225 -9.95 6.87 -20.02
C ARG A 225 -9.41 5.96 -21.13
N ILE A 226 -8.74 4.88 -20.75
CA ILE A 226 -8.17 3.90 -21.67
C ILE A 226 -9.19 2.81 -22.01
N LEU A 227 -9.80 2.21 -20.95
CA LEU A 227 -10.83 1.19 -21.12
C LEU A 227 -11.79 1.20 -19.93
N THR A 228 -12.95 0.59 -20.15
CA THR A 228 -13.87 0.11 -19.10
C THR A 228 -14.29 -1.30 -19.50
N ALA A 229 -14.20 -2.25 -18.57
CA ALA A 229 -14.52 -3.66 -18.79
C ALA A 229 -15.07 -4.31 -17.51
N GLU A 230 -15.74 -5.44 -17.65
CA GLU A 230 -16.06 -6.31 -16.52
C GLU A 230 -14.75 -6.90 -15.95
N ALA A 231 -14.61 -6.90 -14.63
CA ALA A 231 -13.39 -7.39 -13.97
C ALA A 231 -13.16 -8.89 -14.27
N ALA A 232 -14.22 -9.67 -14.35
CA ALA A 232 -14.16 -11.10 -14.63
C ALA A 232 -13.62 -11.42 -16.04
N ASP A 233 -13.84 -10.53 -17.01
CA ASP A 233 -13.45 -10.71 -18.41
C ASP A 233 -12.09 -10.04 -18.75
N LEU A 234 -11.52 -9.29 -17.81
CA LEU A 234 -10.28 -8.55 -18.02
C LEU A 234 -9.07 -9.29 -17.44
N PRO A 235 -8.23 -9.93 -18.27
CA PRO A 235 -6.99 -10.55 -17.79
C PRO A 235 -6.07 -9.55 -17.08
N LYS A 236 -5.39 -10.01 -16.02
CA LYS A 236 -4.50 -9.18 -15.19
C LYS A 236 -3.43 -8.46 -16.03
N ASP A 237 -2.84 -9.16 -17.00
CA ASP A 237 -1.79 -8.60 -17.88
C ASP A 237 -2.34 -7.47 -18.75
N ARG A 238 -3.56 -7.63 -19.26
CA ARG A 238 -4.23 -6.59 -20.05
C ARG A 238 -4.59 -5.38 -19.21
N LEU A 239 -4.98 -5.59 -17.95
CA LEU A 239 -5.23 -4.50 -17.02
C LEU A 239 -3.94 -3.72 -16.75
N ILE A 240 -2.83 -4.41 -16.50
CA ILE A 240 -1.52 -3.79 -16.28
C ILE A 240 -1.06 -3.05 -17.54
N GLU A 241 -1.17 -3.64 -18.73
CA GLU A 241 -0.85 -2.99 -20.01
C GLU A 241 -1.68 -1.70 -20.19
N ALA A 242 -2.97 -1.74 -19.91
CA ALA A 242 -3.83 -0.56 -20.00
C ALA A 242 -3.39 0.56 -19.02
N MET A 243 -2.96 0.19 -17.82
CA MET A 243 -2.50 1.13 -16.79
C MET A 243 -1.13 1.73 -17.11
N THR A 244 -0.21 0.94 -17.67
CA THR A 244 1.20 1.34 -17.89
C THR A 244 1.46 1.88 -19.30
N GLY A 245 0.74 1.38 -20.29
CA GLY A 245 0.97 1.68 -21.71
C GLY A 245 2.08 0.86 -22.35
N GLU A 246 2.68 0.00 -21.60
CA GLU A 246 3.76 -0.90 -22.04
C GLU A 246 3.21 -2.33 -21.94
N GLN A 247 3.51 -3.18 -22.91
CA GLN A 247 3.35 -4.62 -22.71
C GLN A 247 4.31 -5.00 -21.60
N VAL A 248 3.78 -5.16 -20.42
CA VAL A 248 4.55 -5.70 -19.30
C VAL A 248 4.64 -7.19 -19.55
N SER A 249 5.66 -7.61 -20.29
CA SER A 249 6.18 -8.93 -20.08
C SER A 249 6.79 -8.89 -18.68
N PHE A 250 6.12 -9.49 -17.69
CA PHE A 250 6.79 -9.92 -16.46
C PHE A 250 7.75 -11.06 -16.87
N ASP A 251 8.71 -10.75 -17.75
CA ASP A 251 9.95 -11.48 -17.85
C ASP A 251 10.80 -11.14 -16.61
N PHE A 252 10.24 -11.40 -15.44
CA PHE A 252 11.09 -11.95 -14.42
C PHE A 252 11.58 -13.24 -15.04
N ALA A 253 12.83 -13.22 -15.52
CA ALA A 253 13.50 -14.44 -15.90
C ALA A 253 13.13 -15.43 -14.80
N ASP A 254 12.24 -16.36 -15.16
CA ASP A 254 11.66 -17.29 -14.21
C ASP A 254 12.78 -17.78 -13.32
N ALA A 255 12.68 -17.53 -12.00
CA ALA A 255 13.58 -18.15 -11.05
C ALA A 255 13.51 -19.69 -11.19
N ALA A 256 12.49 -20.19 -11.88
CA ALA A 256 12.25 -21.59 -12.19
C ALA A 256 13.41 -22.33 -12.93
N GLY A 257 14.36 -21.61 -13.53
CA GLY A 257 15.58 -22.20 -14.12
C GLY A 257 16.85 -21.91 -13.32
N ARG A 258 16.73 -21.15 -12.22
CA ARG A 258 17.88 -20.74 -11.42
C ARG A 258 18.17 -21.77 -10.35
N THR A 259 19.30 -22.39 -10.38
CA THR A 259 19.80 -23.19 -9.28
C THR A 259 20.71 -22.28 -8.45
N PRO A 260 20.37 -22.00 -7.16
CA PRO A 260 21.33 -21.34 -6.29
C PRO A 260 22.61 -22.15 -6.31
N PRO A 261 23.78 -21.51 -6.38
CA PRO A 261 25.04 -22.22 -6.44
C PRO A 261 25.17 -23.06 -5.16
N ARG A 262 25.04 -24.40 -5.31
CA ARG A 262 25.03 -25.33 -4.17
C ARG A 262 26.29 -25.23 -3.31
N ASP A 263 27.39 -24.75 -3.89
CA ASP A 263 28.70 -24.63 -3.24
C ASP A 263 29.01 -23.18 -2.81
N ALA A 264 28.06 -22.21 -2.97
CA ALA A 264 28.27 -20.83 -2.52
C ALA A 264 28.34 -20.76 -1.00
N PRO A 265 29.22 -19.91 -0.44
CA PRO A 265 29.32 -19.72 1.00
C PRO A 265 28.00 -19.24 1.60
N VAL A 266 27.69 -19.69 2.82
CA VAL A 266 26.56 -19.18 3.61
C VAL A 266 26.92 -17.78 4.11
N ALA A 267 26.13 -16.79 3.70
CA ALA A 267 26.30 -15.40 4.13
C ALA A 267 25.42 -15.07 5.35
N LEU A 268 24.21 -15.65 5.43
CA LEU A 268 23.31 -15.53 6.57
C LEU A 268 22.95 -16.91 7.11
N GLU A 269 23.15 -17.13 8.39
CA GLU A 269 22.67 -18.29 9.12
C GLU A 269 21.78 -17.85 10.28
N VAL A 270 20.59 -18.38 10.33
CA VAL A 270 19.62 -18.23 11.43
C VAL A 270 19.44 -19.62 12.05
N ALA A 271 19.72 -19.76 13.34
CA ALA A 271 19.71 -21.04 14.06
C ALA A 271 18.83 -20.94 15.31
N ASP A 272 17.75 -21.73 15.35
CA ASP A 272 16.81 -21.90 16.47
C ASP A 272 16.31 -20.57 17.05
N LEU A 273 16.08 -19.58 16.14
CA LEU A 273 15.74 -18.22 16.54
C LEU A 273 14.34 -18.17 17.13
N ALA A 274 14.21 -17.47 18.26
CA ALA A 274 12.92 -17.19 18.92
C ALA A 274 12.83 -15.72 19.35
N GLY A 275 11.68 -15.12 19.11
CA GLY A 275 11.34 -13.74 19.45
C GLY A 275 9.98 -13.63 20.11
N ASP A 276 9.32 -12.47 19.94
CA ASP A 276 8.00 -12.21 20.52
C ASP A 276 6.88 -12.92 19.77
N ASP A 277 6.99 -13.01 18.45
CA ASP A 277 5.97 -13.53 17.54
C ASP A 277 6.47 -14.70 16.66
N PHE A 278 7.65 -15.25 16.97
CA PHE A 278 8.21 -16.42 16.27
C PHE A 278 9.06 -17.28 17.21
N ALA A 279 9.18 -18.58 16.89
CA ALA A 279 10.00 -19.54 17.63
C ALA A 279 10.51 -20.67 16.72
N ASN A 280 11.68 -21.23 17.09
CA ASN A 280 12.31 -22.37 16.40
C ASN A 280 12.53 -22.12 14.90
N VAL A 281 12.90 -20.88 14.52
CA VAL A 281 13.16 -20.52 13.12
C VAL A 281 14.61 -20.79 12.79
N SER A 282 14.85 -21.67 11.81
CA SER A 282 16.20 -22.00 11.33
C SER A 282 16.23 -22.04 9.82
N PHE A 283 17.15 -21.30 9.20
CA PHE A 283 17.40 -21.29 7.75
C PHE A 283 18.76 -20.65 7.45
N THR A 284 19.22 -20.81 6.21
CA THR A 284 20.44 -20.16 5.74
C THR A 284 20.14 -19.39 4.45
N VAL A 285 20.95 -18.38 4.12
CA VAL A 285 20.95 -17.72 2.80
C VAL A 285 22.38 -17.71 2.29
N ARG A 286 22.57 -18.22 1.07
CA ARG A 286 23.88 -18.30 0.44
C ARG A 286 24.18 -17.03 -0.36
N ARG A 287 25.45 -16.80 -0.67
CA ARG A 287 25.84 -15.70 -1.58
C ARG A 287 25.21 -15.92 -2.96
N GLY A 288 24.59 -14.86 -3.52
CA GLY A 288 23.86 -14.91 -4.76
C GLY A 288 22.51 -15.63 -4.70
N GLU A 289 21.99 -15.88 -3.52
CA GLU A 289 20.65 -16.47 -3.28
C GLU A 289 19.67 -15.41 -2.81
N ILE A 290 18.42 -15.50 -3.27
CA ILE A 290 17.28 -14.74 -2.77
C ILE A 290 16.35 -15.73 -2.05
N VAL A 291 16.18 -15.56 -0.74
CA VAL A 291 15.25 -16.35 0.08
C VAL A 291 14.07 -15.48 0.47
N GLY A 292 12.87 -15.93 0.10
CA GLY A 292 11.61 -15.33 0.53
C GLY A 292 11.16 -15.88 1.88
N VAL A 293 10.59 -15.03 2.73
CA VAL A 293 9.84 -15.43 3.93
C VAL A 293 8.45 -14.85 3.80
N SER A 294 7.44 -15.72 3.70
CA SER A 294 6.05 -15.34 3.51
C SER A 294 5.17 -15.86 4.64
N GLY A 295 3.94 -15.38 4.68
CA GLY A 295 2.95 -15.74 5.69
C GLY A 295 1.99 -14.58 5.98
N ALA A 296 0.94 -14.84 6.74
CA ALA A 296 0.03 -13.80 7.20
C ALA A 296 0.78 -12.72 8.00
N THR A 297 0.17 -11.55 8.19
CA THR A 297 0.80 -10.42 8.92
C THR A 297 1.23 -10.81 10.34
N SER A 298 0.48 -11.71 10.99
CA SER A 298 0.77 -12.24 12.33
C SER A 298 1.63 -13.52 12.33
N SER A 299 2.25 -13.88 11.21
CA SER A 299 3.03 -15.13 11.09
C SER A 299 4.41 -15.09 11.75
N GLY A 300 4.90 -13.89 12.14
CA GLY A 300 6.25 -13.68 12.63
C GLY A 300 7.29 -13.37 11.56
N ARG A 301 6.92 -13.37 10.25
CA ARG A 301 7.85 -13.13 9.13
C ARG A 301 8.61 -11.80 9.24
N VAL A 302 7.92 -10.74 9.70
CA VAL A 302 8.54 -9.41 9.86
C VAL A 302 9.47 -9.42 11.06
N GLY A 303 9.07 -10.01 12.17
CA GLY A 303 9.90 -10.13 13.39
C GLY A 303 11.23 -10.84 13.13
N VAL A 304 11.22 -11.92 12.34
CA VAL A 304 12.46 -12.61 11.90
C VAL A 304 13.35 -11.67 11.09
N ALA A 305 12.79 -10.95 10.11
CA ALA A 305 13.55 -10.03 9.28
C ALA A 305 14.11 -8.84 10.08
N GLU A 306 13.32 -8.30 11.03
CA GLU A 306 13.77 -7.24 11.95
C GLU A 306 14.89 -7.73 12.87
N ALA A 307 14.82 -8.96 13.36
CA ALA A 307 15.89 -9.56 14.16
C ALA A 307 17.19 -9.69 13.34
N VAL A 308 17.11 -10.17 12.09
CA VAL A 308 18.27 -10.26 11.16
C VAL A 308 18.86 -8.88 10.85
N ALA A 309 18.03 -7.84 10.78
CA ALA A 309 18.48 -6.46 10.57
C ALA A 309 18.99 -5.77 11.84
N GLY A 310 18.93 -6.44 13.01
CA GLY A 310 19.28 -5.85 14.31
C GLY A 310 18.25 -4.85 14.83
N LEU A 311 17.07 -4.72 14.18
CA LEU A 311 16.01 -3.76 14.53
C LEU A 311 15.17 -4.21 15.71
N ALA A 312 15.06 -5.52 15.94
CA ALA A 312 14.33 -6.10 17.05
C ALA A 312 15.20 -7.09 17.82
N PRO A 313 15.07 -7.16 19.15
CA PRO A 313 15.75 -8.18 19.93
C PRO A 313 15.13 -9.57 19.70
N TYR A 314 15.94 -10.62 19.81
CA TYR A 314 15.48 -12.00 19.87
C TYR A 314 15.82 -12.61 21.23
N ARG A 315 15.02 -13.59 21.66
CA ARG A 315 15.10 -14.19 23.02
C ARG A 315 16.03 -15.40 23.10
N ALA A 316 16.12 -16.17 22.02
CA ALA A 316 16.94 -17.40 21.93
C ALA A 316 17.40 -17.64 20.51
N GLY A 317 18.40 -18.51 20.36
CA GLY A 317 19.01 -18.84 19.07
C GLY A 317 20.20 -17.95 18.73
N ALA A 318 20.61 -17.98 17.48
CA ALA A 318 21.73 -17.18 16.98
C ALA A 318 21.52 -16.76 15.54
N ILE A 319 22.01 -15.55 15.20
CA ILE A 319 22.13 -15.04 13.85
C ILE A 319 23.61 -14.87 13.55
N ARG A 320 24.07 -15.39 12.42
CA ARG A 320 25.45 -15.22 11.96
C ARG A 320 25.48 -14.62 10.55
N ILE A 321 26.32 -13.61 10.39
CA ILE A 321 26.60 -12.96 9.11
C ILE A 321 28.04 -13.27 8.73
N ASP A 322 28.26 -13.94 7.60
CA ASP A 322 29.58 -14.43 7.17
C ASP A 322 30.34 -15.15 8.33
N GLY A 323 29.61 -15.99 9.09
CA GLY A 323 30.13 -16.77 10.23
C GLY A 323 30.30 -16.00 11.55
N LYS A 324 30.10 -14.68 11.58
CA LYS A 324 30.21 -13.84 12.78
C LYS A 324 28.83 -13.65 13.41
N THR A 325 28.74 -13.83 14.74
CA THR A 325 27.48 -13.68 15.47
C THR A 325 27.04 -12.21 15.53
N LEU A 326 25.79 -11.95 15.17
CA LEU A 326 25.12 -10.67 15.35
C LEU A 326 24.54 -10.59 16.77
N PRO A 327 24.92 -9.58 17.58
CA PRO A 327 24.26 -9.33 18.85
C PRO A 327 22.77 -8.99 18.69
N SER A 328 21.95 -9.45 19.63
CA SER A 328 20.50 -9.25 19.61
C SER A 328 20.13 -7.76 19.72
N GLY A 329 19.34 -7.24 18.77
CA GLY A 329 18.85 -5.87 18.77
C GLY A 329 19.92 -4.80 18.58
N ASP A 330 21.01 -5.09 17.87
CA ASP A 330 22.15 -4.17 17.67
C ASP A 330 22.29 -3.78 16.19
N VAL A 331 21.67 -2.64 15.82
CA VAL A 331 21.73 -2.10 14.46
C VAL A 331 23.16 -1.66 14.05
N PRO A 332 23.94 -0.96 14.91
CA PRO A 332 25.33 -0.68 14.59
C PRO A 332 26.16 -1.93 14.26
N ALA A 333 26.04 -2.99 15.06
CA ALA A 333 26.72 -4.25 14.80
C ALA A 333 26.24 -4.91 13.50
N ALA A 334 24.94 -4.86 13.18
CA ALA A 334 24.41 -5.36 11.92
C ALA A 334 25.02 -4.62 10.71
N LEU A 335 25.10 -3.29 10.77
CA LEU A 335 25.73 -2.48 9.73
C LEU A 335 27.23 -2.81 9.58
N ASP A 336 27.97 -2.94 10.70
CA ASP A 336 29.40 -3.27 10.71
C ASP A 336 29.66 -4.69 10.18
N LEU A 337 28.73 -5.62 10.35
CA LEU A 337 28.76 -6.98 9.78
C LEU A 337 28.32 -7.02 8.31
N GLY A 338 27.88 -5.89 7.74
CA GLY A 338 27.50 -5.80 6.33
C GLY A 338 26.06 -6.19 6.07
N VAL A 339 25.14 -5.89 6.99
CA VAL A 339 23.69 -6.00 6.76
C VAL A 339 23.15 -4.68 6.25
N GLY A 340 22.47 -4.68 5.10
CA GLY A 340 21.66 -3.59 4.61
C GLY A 340 20.18 -3.90 4.81
N CYS A 341 19.36 -2.89 5.10
CA CYS A 341 17.95 -3.12 5.39
C CYS A 341 17.02 -2.10 4.74
N VAL A 342 15.97 -2.61 4.07
CA VAL A 342 14.76 -1.87 3.72
C VAL A 342 13.69 -2.26 4.73
N PRO A 343 13.34 -1.39 5.69
CA PRO A 343 12.39 -1.72 6.75
C PRO A 343 10.95 -1.65 6.25
N LYS A 344 10.03 -2.27 7.00
CA LYS A 344 8.60 -2.33 6.67
C LYS A 344 7.96 -0.95 6.49
N SER A 345 8.29 0.02 7.35
CA SER A 345 7.73 1.36 7.29
C SER A 345 8.77 2.37 6.80
N ARG A 346 8.66 2.79 5.53
CA ARG A 346 9.57 3.80 4.97
C ARG A 346 9.53 5.14 5.73
N HIS A 347 8.35 5.57 6.20
CA HIS A 347 8.20 6.87 6.87
C HIS A 347 8.64 6.87 8.33
N ARG A 348 8.53 5.74 9.03
CA ARG A 348 8.86 5.66 10.46
C ARG A 348 10.28 5.15 10.73
N GLN A 349 10.79 4.28 9.86
CA GLN A 349 12.05 3.56 10.03
C GLN A 349 13.04 3.80 8.88
N GLY A 350 12.53 4.00 7.66
CA GLY A 350 13.35 4.06 6.44
C GLY A 350 13.88 5.45 6.10
N LEU A 351 13.17 6.53 6.44
CA LEU A 351 13.49 7.89 5.98
C LEU A 351 13.39 8.92 7.09
N VAL A 352 14.24 9.93 7.02
CA VAL A 352 14.06 11.20 7.74
C VAL A 352 13.53 12.22 6.73
N LEU A 353 12.20 12.41 6.72
CA LEU A 353 11.49 13.17 5.68
C LEU A 353 11.92 14.62 5.57
N THR A 354 12.40 15.22 6.67
CA THR A 354 12.88 16.61 6.75
C THR A 354 14.34 16.77 6.31
N GLN A 355 15.00 15.69 5.93
CA GLN A 355 16.38 15.70 5.44
C GLN A 355 16.43 15.50 3.91
N SER A 356 17.57 15.86 3.31
CA SER A 356 17.82 15.70 1.89
C SER A 356 17.94 14.22 1.47
N ILE A 357 17.85 13.94 0.18
CA ILE A 357 18.16 12.62 -0.39
C ILE A 357 19.56 12.21 0.02
N ALA A 358 20.54 13.11 -0.10
CA ALA A 358 21.93 12.83 0.21
C ALA A 358 22.11 12.42 1.68
N ASP A 359 21.50 13.13 2.61
CA ASP A 359 21.62 12.81 4.03
C ASP A 359 20.98 11.48 4.38
N ASN A 360 19.83 11.15 3.76
CA ASN A 360 19.18 9.86 3.94
C ASN A 360 20.03 8.71 3.41
N VAL A 361 20.60 8.83 2.20
CA VAL A 361 21.41 7.78 1.57
C VAL A 361 22.69 7.50 2.37
N ILE A 362 23.38 8.53 2.83
CA ILE A 362 24.69 8.34 3.49
C ILE A 362 24.60 7.90 4.96
N MET A 363 23.43 7.94 5.56
CA MET A 363 23.24 7.72 7.01
C MET A 363 23.95 6.44 7.53
N PRO A 364 23.84 5.26 6.88
CA PRO A 364 24.52 4.06 7.35
C PRO A 364 26.05 4.08 7.14
N ILE A 365 26.56 4.93 6.24
CA ILE A 365 27.96 4.99 5.87
C ILE A 365 28.66 6.28 6.35
N ALA A 366 27.98 7.12 7.11
CA ALA A 366 28.46 8.43 7.50
C ALA A 366 29.87 8.39 8.15
N ARG A 367 30.16 7.36 8.97
CA ARG A 367 31.48 7.15 9.60
C ARG A 367 32.60 6.90 8.59
N ALA A 368 32.29 6.28 7.44
CA ALA A 368 33.28 5.98 6.39
C ALA A 368 33.55 7.17 5.45
N LEU A 369 32.75 8.24 5.50
CA LEU A 369 32.86 9.39 4.61
C LEU A 369 33.89 10.43 5.04
N GLY A 370 34.41 10.30 6.26
CA GLY A 370 35.47 11.18 6.75
C GLY A 370 35.89 10.88 8.19
N PRO A 371 37.00 11.44 8.66
CA PRO A 371 37.53 11.20 9.99
C PRO A 371 36.76 12.00 11.05
N ILE A 372 36.69 11.46 12.27
CA ILE A 372 36.23 12.15 13.50
C ILE A 372 34.83 12.77 13.35
N GLY A 373 33.93 12.10 12.60
CA GLY A 373 32.55 12.58 12.38
C GLY A 373 32.39 13.69 11.33
N PHE A 374 33.49 14.12 10.69
CA PHE A 374 33.41 15.03 9.55
C PHE A 374 33.04 14.30 8.29
N ILE A 375 31.98 14.73 7.62
CA ILE A 375 31.51 14.15 6.35
C ILE A 375 32.07 14.99 5.20
N ALA A 376 32.95 14.43 4.39
CA ALA A 376 33.56 15.14 3.26
C ALA A 376 32.46 15.43 2.19
N PRO A 377 32.21 16.72 1.84
CA PRO A 377 31.12 17.09 0.93
C PRO A 377 31.19 16.38 -0.43
N ALA A 378 32.38 16.21 -0.99
CA ALA A 378 32.58 15.52 -2.26
C ALA A 378 32.21 14.04 -2.17
N ARG A 379 32.54 13.34 -1.09
CA ARG A 379 32.18 11.93 -0.88
C ARG A 379 30.67 11.77 -0.63
N ARG A 380 30.07 12.69 0.12
CA ARG A 380 28.62 12.76 0.33
C ARG A 380 27.90 12.91 -1.01
N ALA A 381 28.29 13.88 -1.83
CA ALA A 381 27.70 14.12 -3.13
C ALA A 381 27.86 12.92 -4.08
N ALA A 382 29.04 12.30 -4.10
CA ALA A 382 29.31 11.12 -4.93
C ALA A 382 28.42 9.91 -4.52
N ALA A 383 28.29 9.64 -3.22
CA ALA A 383 27.44 8.55 -2.73
C ALA A 383 25.96 8.78 -3.07
N ALA A 384 25.47 10.00 -2.90
CA ALA A 384 24.11 10.38 -3.24
C ALA A 384 23.84 10.31 -4.75
N GLY A 385 24.76 10.84 -5.57
CA GLY A 385 24.69 10.78 -7.03
C GLY A 385 24.63 9.33 -7.53
N HIS A 386 25.52 8.49 -7.03
CA HIS A 386 25.52 7.06 -7.37
C HIS A 386 24.18 6.37 -7.04
N ALA A 387 23.60 6.65 -5.89
CA ALA A 387 22.30 6.08 -5.52
C ALA A 387 21.16 6.61 -6.41
N ILE A 388 21.16 7.91 -6.74
CA ILE A 388 20.19 8.55 -7.63
C ILE A 388 20.24 7.89 -9.02
N ASP A 389 21.43 7.75 -9.58
CA ASP A 389 21.65 7.23 -10.92
C ASP A 389 21.31 5.72 -11.00
N THR A 390 21.83 4.93 -10.06
CA THR A 390 21.62 3.46 -10.04
C THR A 390 20.16 3.09 -9.88
N LEU A 391 19.41 3.86 -9.08
CA LEU A 391 18.00 3.57 -8.78
C LEU A 391 17.02 4.36 -9.67
N GLY A 392 17.55 5.26 -10.51
CA GLY A 392 16.73 6.11 -11.35
C GLY A 392 15.74 6.95 -10.51
N VAL A 393 16.23 7.61 -9.46
CA VAL A 393 15.40 8.50 -8.64
C VAL A 393 15.09 9.77 -9.42
N VAL A 394 13.80 10.04 -9.63
CA VAL A 394 13.36 11.29 -10.27
C VAL A 394 13.39 12.40 -9.22
N THR A 395 14.33 13.33 -9.36
CA THR A 395 14.63 14.38 -8.38
C THR A 395 15.19 15.63 -9.06
N GLN A 396 15.14 16.77 -8.37
CA GLN A 396 15.81 18.03 -8.76
C GLN A 396 17.29 18.04 -8.36
N GLY A 397 17.74 17.03 -7.61
CA GLY A 397 19.13 16.90 -7.15
C GLY A 397 19.25 16.30 -5.75
N PRO A 398 20.47 15.99 -5.31
CA PRO A 398 20.72 15.30 -4.04
C PRO A 398 20.29 16.09 -2.80
N GLU A 399 20.16 17.41 -2.90
CA GLU A 399 19.75 18.28 -1.79
C GLU A 399 18.22 18.42 -1.66
N GLN A 400 17.43 17.85 -2.59
CA GLN A 400 15.98 17.87 -2.48
C GLN A 400 15.52 17.12 -1.22
N LEU A 401 14.53 17.69 -0.51
CA LEU A 401 13.94 17.04 0.66
C LEU A 401 13.19 15.79 0.24
N VAL A 402 13.33 14.74 1.04
CA VAL A 402 12.65 13.46 0.74
C VAL A 402 11.14 13.58 0.86
N SER A 403 10.62 14.50 1.70
CA SER A 403 9.18 14.81 1.78
C SER A 403 8.56 15.21 0.45
N ASP A 404 9.34 15.82 -0.46
CA ASP A 404 8.87 16.37 -1.73
C ASP A 404 8.85 15.34 -2.86
N LEU A 405 9.32 14.12 -2.59
CA LEU A 405 9.34 13.01 -3.53
C LEU A 405 8.02 12.24 -3.55
N SER A 406 7.69 11.67 -4.71
CA SER A 406 6.61 10.66 -4.80
C SER A 406 6.96 9.40 -4.01
N GLY A 407 5.94 8.63 -3.59
CA GLY A 407 6.14 7.40 -2.81
C GLY A 407 7.11 6.40 -3.44
N GLY A 408 7.06 6.22 -4.76
CA GLY A 408 8.01 5.36 -5.48
C GLY A 408 9.45 5.88 -5.42
N ASN A 409 9.67 7.19 -5.55
CA ASN A 409 11.01 7.77 -5.42
C ASN A 409 11.51 7.73 -3.97
N GLN A 410 10.64 7.93 -2.98
CA GLN A 410 10.96 7.73 -1.57
C GLN A 410 11.45 6.30 -1.31
N GLN A 411 10.77 5.28 -1.85
CA GLN A 411 11.16 3.89 -1.70
C GLN A 411 12.52 3.59 -2.35
N LYS A 412 12.80 4.20 -3.50
CA LYS A 412 14.13 4.13 -4.14
C LYS A 412 15.21 4.75 -3.25
N VAL A 413 14.93 5.86 -2.55
CA VAL A 413 15.88 6.45 -1.59
C VAL A 413 16.15 5.49 -0.42
N VAL A 414 15.11 4.82 0.12
CA VAL A 414 15.29 3.78 1.17
C VAL A 414 16.17 2.64 0.66
N MET A 415 15.94 2.17 -0.57
CA MET A 415 16.77 1.13 -1.18
C MET A 415 18.22 1.63 -1.37
N GLY A 416 18.42 2.86 -1.82
CA GLY A 416 19.74 3.49 -1.93
C GLY A 416 20.49 3.56 -0.61
N ARG A 417 19.78 3.92 0.46
CA ARG A 417 20.31 3.89 1.82
C ARG A 417 20.73 2.47 2.24
N ALA A 418 19.91 1.47 1.98
CA ALA A 418 20.20 0.07 2.30
C ALA A 418 21.44 -0.46 1.56
N LEU A 419 21.64 -0.02 0.31
CA LEU A 419 22.76 -0.45 -0.56
C LEU A 419 24.03 0.37 -0.38
N ALA A 420 23.97 1.54 0.25
CA ALA A 420 25.10 2.49 0.36
C ALA A 420 26.36 1.86 0.98
N GLY A 421 26.19 0.98 1.96
CA GLY A 421 27.29 0.24 2.61
C GLY A 421 27.81 -0.96 1.84
N ARG A 422 27.31 -1.24 0.66
CA ARG A 422 27.60 -2.45 -0.11
C ARG A 422 27.44 -3.71 0.74
N PRO A 423 26.24 -3.96 1.30
CA PRO A 423 26.04 -5.04 2.27
C PRO A 423 26.31 -6.42 1.66
N SER A 424 26.80 -7.37 2.47
CA SER A 424 26.89 -8.79 2.10
C SER A 424 25.54 -9.50 2.20
N VAL A 425 24.68 -9.02 3.10
CA VAL A 425 23.29 -9.49 3.30
C VAL A 425 22.33 -8.29 3.17
N LEU A 426 21.38 -8.38 2.28
CA LEU A 426 20.31 -7.37 2.11
C LEU A 426 18.99 -7.92 2.63
N VAL A 427 18.41 -7.27 3.60
CA VAL A 427 17.11 -7.60 4.18
C VAL A 427 16.05 -6.64 3.66
N LEU A 428 14.99 -7.18 3.06
CA LEU A 428 13.91 -6.41 2.43
C LEU A 428 12.57 -6.78 3.10
N MET A 429 11.89 -5.82 3.70
CA MET A 429 10.59 -6.03 4.33
C MET A 429 9.51 -5.30 3.55
N ASP A 430 8.61 -6.05 2.91
CA ASP A 430 7.55 -5.54 2.03
C ASP A 430 8.12 -4.45 1.06
N PRO A 431 9.19 -4.74 0.29
CA PRO A 431 10.01 -3.72 -0.40
C PRO A 431 9.25 -2.91 -1.44
N THR A 432 8.15 -3.43 -1.96
CA THR A 432 7.35 -2.78 -3.01
C THR A 432 6.00 -2.27 -2.49
N ALA A 433 5.77 -2.31 -1.18
CA ALA A 433 4.51 -1.86 -0.59
C ALA A 433 4.23 -0.37 -0.87
N GLY A 434 3.03 -0.10 -1.39
CA GLY A 434 2.57 1.28 -1.64
C GLY A 434 3.35 2.02 -2.73
N VAL A 435 3.93 1.31 -3.69
CA VAL A 435 4.55 1.90 -4.89
C VAL A 435 3.80 1.49 -6.15
N ASP A 436 3.87 2.31 -7.18
CA ASP A 436 3.27 2.01 -8.49
C ASP A 436 4.02 0.87 -9.21
N VAL A 437 3.35 0.24 -10.20
CA VAL A 437 3.87 -0.93 -10.94
C VAL A 437 5.26 -0.70 -11.53
N LYS A 438 5.51 0.48 -12.12
CA LYS A 438 6.82 0.79 -12.73
C LYS A 438 7.93 0.93 -11.69
N SER A 439 7.61 1.56 -10.55
CA SER A 439 8.54 1.66 -9.43
C SER A 439 8.82 0.28 -8.82
N LYS A 440 7.81 -0.60 -8.76
CA LYS A 440 7.95 -1.99 -8.32
C LYS A 440 8.93 -2.77 -9.21
N GLU A 441 8.74 -2.72 -10.53
CA GLU A 441 9.65 -3.37 -11.48
C GLU A 441 11.09 -2.85 -11.34
N ALA A 442 11.26 -1.54 -11.22
CA ALA A 442 12.58 -0.94 -11.05
C ALA A 442 13.27 -1.44 -9.77
N LEU A 443 12.54 -1.54 -8.66
CA LEU A 443 13.06 -2.04 -7.38
C LEU A 443 13.44 -3.52 -7.46
N LEU A 444 12.59 -4.36 -8.07
CA LEU A 444 12.87 -5.80 -8.23
C LEU A 444 14.05 -6.04 -9.17
N ARG A 445 14.24 -5.21 -10.20
CA ARG A 445 15.45 -5.24 -11.03
C ARG A 445 16.72 -4.90 -10.25
N VAL A 446 16.65 -3.97 -9.31
CA VAL A 446 17.77 -3.67 -8.40
C VAL A 446 18.07 -4.85 -7.48
N VAL A 447 17.06 -5.55 -6.99
CA VAL A 447 17.21 -6.78 -6.19
C VAL A 447 17.97 -7.84 -7.02
N GLU A 448 17.57 -8.05 -8.27
CA GLU A 448 18.23 -9.01 -9.16
C GLU A 448 19.69 -8.65 -9.47
N ASN A 449 19.96 -7.36 -9.75
CA ASN A 449 21.34 -6.89 -9.95
C ASN A 449 22.18 -7.11 -8.69
N THR A 450 21.62 -6.84 -7.51
CA THR A 450 22.28 -7.06 -6.22
C THR A 450 22.62 -8.54 -5.99
N ARG A 451 21.71 -9.45 -6.37
CA ARG A 451 21.93 -10.90 -6.38
C ARG A 451 23.08 -11.28 -7.33
N ALA A 452 23.06 -10.74 -8.55
CA ALA A 452 24.08 -11.03 -9.58
C ALA A 452 25.49 -10.57 -9.13
N GLU A 453 25.57 -9.57 -8.26
CA GLU A 453 26.82 -9.15 -7.59
C GLU A 453 27.30 -10.16 -6.51
N GLY A 454 26.58 -11.26 -6.31
CA GLY A 454 26.93 -12.30 -5.33
C GLY A 454 26.51 -11.99 -3.90
N ARG A 455 25.55 -11.07 -3.67
CA ARG A 455 25.04 -10.77 -2.33
C ARG A 455 23.91 -11.72 -1.95
N ALA A 456 23.77 -12.00 -0.66
CA ALA A 456 22.66 -12.77 -0.13
C ALA A 456 21.47 -11.82 0.14
N ILE A 457 20.25 -12.27 -0.19
CA ILE A 457 19.06 -11.42 -0.06
C ILE A 457 17.97 -12.17 0.69
N LEU A 458 17.42 -11.56 1.74
CA LEU A 458 16.26 -12.04 2.49
C LEU A 458 15.08 -11.11 2.19
N VAL A 459 13.99 -11.65 1.64
CA VAL A 459 12.77 -10.90 1.33
C VAL A 459 11.65 -11.37 2.25
N ALA A 460 11.22 -10.54 3.18
CA ALA A 460 10.03 -10.79 4.00
C ALA A 460 8.84 -10.02 3.39
N SER A 461 7.96 -10.70 2.66
CA SER A 461 6.82 -10.06 1.98
C SER A 461 5.55 -10.91 2.04
N GLY A 462 4.40 -10.21 2.07
CA GLY A 462 3.09 -10.81 1.84
C GLY A 462 2.64 -10.72 0.39
N GLU A 463 3.35 -9.96 -0.46
CA GLU A 463 3.00 -9.81 -1.87
C GLU A 463 3.65 -10.92 -2.70
N LEU A 464 2.83 -11.65 -3.47
CA LEU A 464 3.29 -12.77 -4.29
C LEU A 464 4.32 -12.32 -5.34
N GLU A 465 4.17 -11.13 -5.87
CA GLU A 465 5.07 -10.56 -6.86
C GLU A 465 6.49 -10.36 -6.31
N ASP A 466 6.66 -9.94 -5.06
CA ASP A 466 7.97 -9.82 -4.42
C ASP A 466 8.65 -11.18 -4.27
N LEU A 467 7.83 -12.22 -4.03
CA LEU A 467 8.30 -13.58 -3.79
C LEU A 467 8.66 -14.34 -5.08
N ARG A 468 8.14 -13.89 -6.24
CA ARG A 468 8.50 -14.52 -7.53
C ARG A 468 9.98 -14.37 -7.90
N ALA A 469 10.63 -13.34 -7.40
CA ALA A 469 12.06 -13.15 -7.58
C ALA A 469 12.92 -14.08 -6.72
N CYS A 470 12.31 -14.82 -5.76
CA CYS A 470 13.04 -15.64 -4.81
C CYS A 470 13.36 -17.04 -5.38
N ASP A 471 14.55 -17.53 -5.10
CA ASP A 471 15.00 -18.88 -5.46
C ASP A 471 14.23 -19.95 -4.66
N ARG A 472 13.82 -19.60 -3.44
CA ARG A 472 12.92 -20.38 -2.60
C ARG A 472 12.16 -19.47 -1.63
N VAL A 473 10.99 -19.92 -1.18
CA VAL A 473 10.12 -19.21 -0.25
C VAL A 473 9.83 -20.09 0.96
N LEU A 474 10.16 -19.58 2.13
CA LEU A 474 9.81 -20.18 3.43
C LEU A 474 8.46 -19.63 3.85
N VAL A 475 7.49 -20.48 4.12
CA VAL A 475 6.17 -20.08 4.60
C VAL A 475 6.13 -20.19 6.12
N MET A 476 5.82 -19.06 6.77
CA MET A 476 5.65 -18.98 8.20
C MET A 476 4.17 -18.97 8.60
N ARG A 477 3.81 -19.70 9.62
CA ARG A 477 2.49 -19.72 10.24
C ARG A 477 2.63 -19.93 11.75
N HIS A 478 1.91 -19.12 12.53
CA HIS A 478 1.96 -19.16 14.00
C HIS A 478 3.39 -19.11 14.57
N GLY A 479 4.24 -18.30 13.97
CA GLY A 479 5.61 -18.09 14.45
C GLY A 479 6.65 -19.11 14.01
N ALA A 480 6.30 -20.15 13.23
CA ALA A 480 7.19 -21.20 12.78
C ALA A 480 7.19 -21.36 11.26
N ILE A 481 8.30 -21.85 10.70
CA ILE A 481 8.37 -22.27 9.29
C ILE A 481 7.59 -23.58 9.16
N VAL A 482 6.57 -23.60 8.27
CA VAL A 482 5.71 -24.76 8.04
C VAL A 482 5.90 -25.39 6.66
N ALA A 483 6.44 -24.66 5.70
CA ALA A 483 6.71 -25.15 4.36
C ALA A 483 7.86 -24.40 3.70
N GLU A 484 8.47 -25.01 2.70
CA GLU A 484 9.45 -24.43 1.80
C GLU A 484 9.05 -24.72 0.35
N HIS A 485 8.92 -23.70 -0.46
CA HIS A 485 8.64 -23.79 -1.89
C HIS A 485 9.86 -23.33 -2.68
N LYS A 486 10.31 -24.14 -3.63
CA LYS A 486 11.34 -23.75 -4.61
C LYS A 486 10.71 -22.85 -5.67
N ALA A 487 11.53 -22.07 -6.38
CA ALA A 487 11.09 -21.27 -7.51
C ALA A 487 10.24 -22.10 -8.51
N GLY A 488 9.23 -21.44 -9.12
CA GLY A 488 8.26 -22.11 -10.01
C GLY A 488 6.95 -22.52 -9.33
N TRP A 489 6.77 -22.18 -8.06
CA TRP A 489 5.47 -22.37 -7.36
C TRP A 489 4.33 -21.61 -8.03
N THR A 490 3.13 -22.13 -7.95
CA THR A 490 1.89 -21.45 -8.38
C THR A 490 1.30 -20.61 -7.25
N ASP A 491 0.54 -19.55 -7.61
CA ASP A 491 -0.12 -18.70 -6.62
C ASP A 491 -1.01 -19.54 -5.67
N ASN A 492 -1.72 -20.51 -6.21
CA ASN A 492 -2.59 -21.39 -5.41
C ASN A 492 -1.80 -22.24 -4.42
N GLU A 493 -0.65 -22.78 -4.80
CA GLU A 493 0.21 -23.59 -3.90
C GLU A 493 0.74 -22.75 -2.75
N LEU A 494 1.24 -21.55 -3.05
CA LEU A 494 1.80 -20.68 -2.02
C LEU A 494 0.72 -20.15 -1.10
N VAL A 495 -0.41 -19.69 -1.64
CA VAL A 495 -1.56 -19.20 -0.86
C VAL A 495 -2.13 -20.33 0.01
N ALA A 496 -2.32 -21.55 -0.52
CA ALA A 496 -2.77 -22.70 0.26
C ALA A 496 -1.84 -22.97 1.46
N SER A 497 -0.52 -22.91 1.26
CA SER A 497 0.46 -23.10 2.34
C SER A 497 0.39 -21.97 3.40
N ILE A 498 0.15 -20.72 2.98
CA ILE A 498 -0.01 -19.55 3.86
C ILE A 498 -1.29 -19.69 4.70
N GLU A 499 -2.40 -20.06 4.09
CA GLU A 499 -3.71 -20.22 4.75
C GLU A 499 -3.81 -21.55 5.53
N GLY A 500 -3.00 -22.56 5.16
CA GLY A 500 -2.99 -23.87 5.82
C GLY A 500 -4.10 -24.80 5.39
N ILE A 501 -4.48 -24.71 4.12
CA ILE A 501 -5.47 -25.55 3.43
C ILE A 501 -4.77 -26.53 2.48
#